data_7da4cf371858bd8296d534c408d33471
#
_entry.id   7da4cf371858bd8296d534c408d33471
#
_cell.length_a   1.000
_cell.length_b   1.000
_cell.length_c   1.000
_cell.angle_alpha   90.00
_cell.angle_beta   90.00
_cell.angle_gamma   90.00
#
_symmetry.space_group_name_H-M   'P 1'
#
loop_
_entity.id
_entity.type
_entity.pdbx_description
1 polymer ?
#
loop_
_entity_poly.entity_id
_entity_poly.type
_entity_poly.pdbx_seq_one_letter_code
_entity_poly.pdbx_strand_id
1 'polypeptide(L)'
;MLFQKDNISIRYVIEEDAPIISKWLTDPEVLRYYEGRDNPQSVEMVLNHFIHNPNSHEKRCLIEFDAVPIGYIQMYPIDSEWKTLYGYEESQNVWGMDQFIGEPTYWEKGIGTKLVQAAITYIMENTGAEAIAMDPKVNNERAIKCYEKCGFKKVKILKEHELHEGKLEDCWMIEYKQRELREMKKALLVIDVQAGMYTAGMPVHNGEKFLEILQELIGECRSNDIPVIYVQHNGPKDHPLEKGTEGWKVHEAIAPQKGDRIVEKTTPDSFHKTNLNEVLQEKGIEHVIISGMQTEYCVDTTTRRAFSEGYKVTLVSDAHSTFHTDVLRAEDIVKHHNVVFGAFANVVALKDLKVTASK
;
A
#
# COMPACT_ATOMS: atom_id res chain seq x y z
N MET A 1 -24.61 -2.38 -4.51
CA MET A 1 -23.37 -2.42 -3.72
C MET A 1 -22.28 -1.77 -4.55
N LEU A 2 -21.61 -0.73 -4.07
CA LEU A 2 -20.47 -0.10 -4.74
C LEU A 2 -19.17 -0.79 -4.34
N PHE A 3 -18.98 -0.97 -3.03
CA PHE A 3 -17.76 -1.49 -2.45
C PHE A 3 -18.04 -2.15 -1.08
N GLN A 4 -17.30 -3.21 -0.73
CA GLN A 4 -17.35 -3.84 0.59
C GLN A 4 -15.94 -4.27 1.01
N LYS A 5 -15.59 -3.94 2.25
CA LYS A 5 -14.32 -4.37 2.87
C LYS A 5 -14.56 -4.63 4.36
N ASP A 6 -14.25 -5.83 4.79
CA ASP A 6 -14.55 -6.30 6.14
C ASP A 6 -16.04 -6.11 6.47
N ASN A 7 -16.34 -5.43 7.55
CA ASN A 7 -17.69 -5.12 8.01
C ASN A 7 -18.20 -3.73 7.57
N ILE A 8 -17.52 -3.05 6.65
CA ILE A 8 -17.99 -1.81 6.04
C ILE A 8 -18.47 -2.11 4.63
N SER A 9 -19.70 -1.70 4.30
CA SER A 9 -20.22 -1.66 2.95
C SER A 9 -20.64 -0.25 2.57
N ILE A 10 -20.44 0.09 1.30
CA ILE A 10 -20.83 1.35 0.69
C ILE A 10 -21.71 1.02 -0.50
N ARG A 11 -22.90 1.56 -0.52
CA ARG A 11 -23.86 1.40 -1.63
C ARG A 11 -24.45 2.74 -2.06
N TYR A 12 -24.87 2.84 -3.30
CA TYR A 12 -25.60 4.03 -3.74
C TYR A 12 -26.82 4.27 -2.87
N VAL A 13 -27.11 5.55 -2.60
CA VAL A 13 -28.35 5.96 -1.96
C VAL A 13 -29.55 5.68 -2.84
N ILE A 14 -30.67 5.40 -2.21
CA ILE A 14 -31.98 5.20 -2.84
C ILE A 14 -33.01 6.08 -2.13
N GLU A 15 -34.20 6.26 -2.71
CA GLU A 15 -35.23 7.13 -2.13
C GLU A 15 -35.65 6.71 -0.72
N GLU A 16 -35.66 5.41 -0.45
CA GLU A 16 -35.98 4.85 0.86
C GLU A 16 -34.98 5.22 1.95
N ASP A 17 -33.79 5.71 1.59
CA ASP A 17 -32.76 6.16 2.55
C ASP A 17 -33.02 7.62 3.02
N ALA A 18 -33.85 8.39 2.33
CA ALA A 18 -34.07 9.79 2.65
C ALA A 18 -34.50 10.04 4.11
N PRO A 19 -35.38 9.25 4.73
CA PRO A 19 -35.75 9.44 6.14
C PRO A 19 -34.57 9.27 7.11
N ILE A 20 -33.68 8.29 6.90
CA ILE A 20 -32.55 8.09 7.80
C ILE A 20 -31.48 9.16 7.60
N ILE A 21 -31.22 9.58 6.36
CA ILE A 21 -30.30 10.68 6.09
C ILE A 21 -30.82 12.00 6.70
N SER A 22 -32.12 12.28 6.55
CA SER A 22 -32.78 13.44 7.17
C SER A 22 -32.70 13.39 8.69
N LYS A 23 -32.91 12.21 9.32
CA LYS A 23 -32.70 12.03 10.76
C LYS A 23 -31.31 12.49 11.19
N TRP A 24 -30.28 12.10 10.47
CA TRP A 24 -28.90 12.49 10.76
C TRP A 24 -28.65 13.97 10.51
N LEU A 25 -29.18 14.53 9.43
CA LEU A 25 -29.04 15.93 9.05
C LEU A 25 -30.04 16.87 9.76
N THR A 26 -30.68 16.40 10.81
CA THR A 26 -31.45 17.16 11.79
C THR A 26 -30.93 16.98 13.22
N ASP A 27 -29.95 16.08 13.41
CA ASP A 27 -29.30 15.88 14.71
C ASP A 27 -28.26 16.99 14.96
N PRO A 28 -28.39 17.80 16.02
CA PRO A 28 -27.46 18.90 16.31
C PRO A 28 -26.01 18.45 16.54
N GLU A 29 -25.77 17.21 16.99
CA GLU A 29 -24.41 16.69 17.16
C GLU A 29 -23.75 16.42 15.82
N VAL A 30 -24.48 15.89 14.83
CA VAL A 30 -24.01 15.66 13.48
C VAL A 30 -23.81 16.99 12.74
N LEU A 31 -24.82 17.87 12.79
CA LEU A 31 -24.80 19.17 12.13
C LEU A 31 -23.67 20.08 12.61
N ARG A 32 -23.20 19.91 13.84
CA ARG A 32 -22.03 20.63 14.35
C ARG A 32 -20.79 20.49 13.46
N TYR A 33 -20.66 19.37 12.77
CA TYR A 33 -19.48 19.05 11.94
C TYR A 33 -19.78 19.01 10.45
N TYR A 34 -21.06 18.88 10.06
CA TYR A 34 -21.50 18.76 8.68
C TYR A 34 -22.74 19.64 8.47
N GLU A 35 -22.82 20.40 7.40
CA GLU A 35 -23.89 21.36 7.02
C GLU A 35 -24.05 22.56 7.98
N GLY A 36 -24.02 22.40 9.26
CA GLY A 36 -24.32 23.44 10.27
C GLY A 36 -25.71 23.27 10.91
N ARG A 37 -25.81 23.64 12.20
CA ARG A 37 -27.07 23.53 12.97
C ARG A 37 -28.13 24.50 12.51
N ASP A 38 -27.78 25.51 11.75
CA ASP A 38 -28.64 26.48 11.09
C ASP A 38 -29.19 26.01 9.74
N ASN A 39 -28.73 24.85 9.25
CA ASN A 39 -29.15 24.28 7.98
C ASN A 39 -29.66 22.80 8.09
N PRO A 40 -30.69 22.52 8.93
CA PRO A 40 -31.24 21.17 9.04
C PRO A 40 -31.95 20.76 7.73
N GLN A 41 -31.73 19.51 7.31
CA GLN A 41 -32.23 18.98 6.03
C GLN A 41 -33.51 18.14 6.22
N SER A 42 -34.65 18.61 5.72
CA SER A 42 -35.88 17.80 5.68
C SER A 42 -35.76 16.62 4.72
N VAL A 43 -36.68 15.65 4.80
CA VAL A 43 -36.73 14.52 3.87
C VAL A 43 -36.83 14.99 2.41
N GLU A 44 -37.61 16.02 2.14
CA GLU A 44 -37.77 16.60 0.80
C GLU A 44 -36.45 17.23 0.32
N MET A 45 -35.74 17.94 1.19
CA MET A 45 -34.42 18.51 0.87
C MET A 45 -33.40 17.41 0.61
N VAL A 46 -33.40 16.34 1.40
CA VAL A 46 -32.53 15.18 1.18
C VAL A 46 -32.81 14.52 -0.16
N LEU A 47 -34.07 14.30 -0.52
CA LEU A 47 -34.46 13.77 -1.82
C LEU A 47 -33.92 14.64 -2.96
N ASN A 48 -34.03 15.94 -2.87
CA ASN A 48 -33.61 16.86 -3.92
C ASN A 48 -32.08 17.02 -3.99
N HIS A 49 -31.39 17.14 -2.86
CA HIS A 49 -29.96 17.46 -2.83
C HIS A 49 -29.06 16.23 -2.89
N PHE A 50 -29.47 15.14 -2.21
CA PHE A 50 -28.61 13.96 -2.03
C PHE A 50 -28.97 12.79 -2.92
N ILE A 51 -30.22 12.74 -3.45
CA ILE A 51 -30.69 11.58 -4.20
C ILE A 51 -31.02 11.95 -5.66
N HIS A 52 -31.87 12.92 -5.91
CA HIS A 52 -32.34 13.29 -7.26
C HIS A 52 -31.43 14.30 -7.97
N ASN A 53 -30.33 14.71 -7.37
CA ASN A 53 -29.42 15.65 -8.00
C ASN A 53 -28.83 15.07 -9.29
N PRO A 54 -28.94 15.78 -10.43
CA PRO A 54 -28.57 15.27 -11.75
C PRO A 54 -27.05 15.18 -12.01
N ASN A 55 -26.19 15.53 -11.04
CA ASN A 55 -24.75 15.43 -11.22
C ASN A 55 -24.30 13.95 -11.28
N SER A 56 -24.23 13.42 -12.50
CA SER A 56 -23.94 12.01 -12.77
C SER A 56 -22.50 11.58 -12.42
N HIS A 57 -21.60 12.54 -12.16
CA HIS A 57 -20.19 12.26 -11.84
C HIS A 57 -19.97 12.01 -10.35
N GLU A 58 -20.89 12.44 -9.50
CA GLU A 58 -20.80 12.22 -8.06
C GLU A 58 -21.35 10.84 -7.68
N LYS A 59 -20.59 10.13 -6.85
CA LYS A 59 -21.01 8.85 -6.27
C LYS A 59 -21.55 9.12 -4.86
N ARG A 60 -22.86 9.17 -4.73
CA ARG A 60 -23.57 9.42 -3.47
C ARG A 60 -23.98 8.11 -2.83
N CYS A 61 -23.49 7.85 -1.65
CA CYS A 61 -23.53 6.52 -1.07
C CYS A 61 -23.92 6.54 0.41
N LEU A 62 -24.64 5.51 0.80
CA LEU A 62 -24.88 5.16 2.19
C LEU A 62 -23.74 4.29 2.71
N ILE A 63 -23.32 4.54 3.94
CA ILE A 63 -22.34 3.77 4.66
C ILE A 63 -23.06 2.81 5.60
N GLU A 64 -22.73 1.53 5.52
CA GLU A 64 -23.24 0.51 6.43
C GLU A 64 -22.06 -0.13 7.20
N PHE A 65 -22.30 -0.45 8.46
CA PHE A 65 -21.40 -1.21 9.31
C PHE A 65 -22.17 -2.41 9.87
N ASP A 66 -21.68 -3.62 9.61
CA ASP A 66 -22.41 -4.87 9.88
C ASP A 66 -23.86 -4.85 9.33
N ALA A 67 -24.03 -4.37 8.09
CA ALA A 67 -25.30 -4.20 7.39
C ALA A 67 -26.28 -3.19 8.06
N VAL A 68 -25.82 -2.38 9.02
CA VAL A 68 -26.61 -1.31 9.63
C VAL A 68 -26.19 0.03 9.02
N PRO A 69 -27.12 0.83 8.47
CA PRO A 69 -26.84 2.18 7.99
C PRO A 69 -26.31 3.08 9.11
N ILE A 70 -25.15 3.69 8.93
CA ILE A 70 -24.51 4.52 9.95
C ILE A 70 -24.09 5.90 9.46
N GLY A 71 -24.12 6.18 8.16
CA GLY A 71 -23.67 7.48 7.64
C GLY A 71 -23.75 7.59 6.13
N TYR A 72 -23.19 8.66 5.63
CA TYR A 72 -23.21 9.05 4.23
C TYR A 72 -21.80 9.40 3.75
N ILE A 73 -21.52 9.13 2.48
CA ILE A 73 -20.30 9.54 1.80
C ILE A 73 -20.64 9.91 0.35
N GLN A 74 -20.04 10.99 -0.13
CA GLN A 74 -19.97 11.32 -1.55
C GLN A 74 -18.53 11.36 -2.03
N MET A 75 -18.32 10.92 -3.27
CA MET A 75 -17.01 10.90 -3.92
C MET A 75 -17.19 11.46 -5.34
N TYR A 76 -16.32 12.39 -5.74
CA TYR A 76 -16.48 13.13 -6.99
C TYR A 76 -15.15 13.56 -7.60
N PRO A 77 -15.06 13.67 -8.94
CA PRO A 77 -13.93 14.35 -9.57
C PRO A 77 -13.97 15.84 -9.24
N ILE A 78 -12.83 16.40 -8.87
CA ILE A 78 -12.70 17.84 -8.58
C ILE A 78 -12.70 18.60 -9.90
N ASP A 79 -13.54 19.63 -9.99
CA ASP A 79 -13.66 20.52 -11.16
C ASP A 79 -12.49 21.51 -11.29
N SER A 80 -12.46 22.25 -12.38
CA SER A 80 -11.40 23.19 -12.73
C SER A 80 -11.26 24.34 -11.72
N GLU A 81 -12.35 24.82 -11.13
CA GLU A 81 -12.34 25.89 -10.14
C GLU A 81 -11.66 25.44 -8.85
N TRP A 82 -12.05 24.28 -8.34
CA TRP A 82 -11.46 23.69 -7.15
C TRP A 82 -10.01 23.21 -7.39
N LYS A 83 -9.70 22.69 -8.59
CA LYS A 83 -8.30 22.37 -8.95
C LYS A 83 -7.42 23.64 -8.86
N THR A 84 -7.87 24.75 -9.41
CA THR A 84 -7.17 26.03 -9.33
C THR A 84 -6.99 26.48 -7.89
N LEU A 85 -8.05 26.44 -7.08
CA LEU A 85 -8.01 26.81 -5.68
C LEU A 85 -7.02 25.95 -4.88
N TYR A 86 -7.01 24.64 -5.13
CA TYR A 86 -6.13 23.70 -4.43
C TYR A 86 -4.70 23.71 -4.97
N GLY A 87 -4.47 24.19 -6.20
CA GLY A 87 -3.16 24.29 -6.84
C GLY A 87 -2.78 23.07 -7.66
N TYR A 88 -3.77 22.41 -8.25
CA TYR A 88 -3.59 21.31 -9.21
C TYR A 88 -3.59 21.83 -10.65
N GLU A 89 -2.88 21.10 -11.50
CA GLU A 89 -2.95 21.30 -12.95
C GLU A 89 -4.28 20.76 -13.49
N GLU A 90 -4.81 21.39 -14.55
CA GLU A 90 -6.09 20.99 -15.16
C GLU A 90 -6.10 19.52 -15.62
N SER A 91 -4.96 19.04 -16.10
CA SER A 91 -4.79 17.66 -16.59
C SER A 91 -4.78 16.58 -15.50
N GLN A 92 -4.56 16.97 -14.24
CA GLN A 92 -4.49 16.01 -13.14
C GLN A 92 -5.86 15.42 -12.80
N ASN A 93 -5.92 14.12 -12.62
CA ASN A 93 -7.14 13.44 -12.18
C ASN A 93 -7.20 13.44 -10.65
N VAL A 94 -7.88 14.45 -10.09
CA VAL A 94 -8.03 14.64 -8.65
C VAL A 94 -9.48 14.39 -8.24
N TRP A 95 -9.68 13.65 -7.16
CA TRP A 95 -10.99 13.36 -6.60
C TRP A 95 -11.16 14.02 -5.23
N GLY A 96 -12.39 14.37 -4.91
CA GLY A 96 -12.82 14.81 -3.59
C GLY A 96 -13.69 13.74 -2.93
N MET A 97 -13.84 13.84 -1.61
CA MET A 97 -14.83 13.07 -0.87
C MET A 97 -15.27 13.81 0.39
N ASP A 98 -16.57 13.77 0.67
CA ASP A 98 -17.17 14.30 1.90
C ASP A 98 -17.95 13.18 2.58
N GLN A 99 -17.84 13.10 3.89
CA GLN A 99 -18.52 12.04 4.63
C GLN A 99 -18.84 12.43 6.06
N PHE A 100 -19.89 11.82 6.57
CA PHE A 100 -20.20 11.85 8.00
C PHE A 100 -20.70 10.49 8.49
N ILE A 101 -20.42 10.18 9.75
CA ILE A 101 -21.10 9.11 10.49
C ILE A 101 -22.26 9.76 11.23
N GLY A 102 -23.47 9.45 10.80
CA GLY A 102 -24.72 10.04 11.28
C GLY A 102 -25.24 9.45 12.60
N GLU A 103 -24.64 8.34 13.06
CA GLU A 103 -24.97 7.71 14.33
C GLU A 103 -23.83 7.96 15.34
N PRO A 104 -23.96 8.90 16.31
CA PRO A 104 -22.89 9.25 17.25
C PRO A 104 -22.35 8.06 18.06
N THR A 105 -23.19 7.05 18.29
CA THR A 105 -22.80 5.83 19.01
C THR A 105 -21.69 5.05 18.34
N TYR A 106 -21.41 5.28 17.05
CA TYR A 106 -20.32 4.67 16.28
C TYR A 106 -19.03 5.53 16.24
N TRP A 107 -19.06 6.73 16.81
CA TRP A 107 -17.87 7.60 16.86
C TRP A 107 -16.80 7.06 17.80
N GLU A 108 -15.54 7.44 17.55
CA GLU A 108 -14.36 7.10 18.37
C GLU A 108 -14.04 5.59 18.48
N LYS A 109 -14.69 4.76 17.66
CA LYS A 109 -14.48 3.30 17.61
C LYS A 109 -13.56 2.83 16.45
N GLY A 110 -12.84 3.75 15.80
CA GLY A 110 -11.99 3.45 14.67
C GLY A 110 -12.72 3.21 13.34
N ILE A 111 -14.06 3.26 13.34
CA ILE A 111 -14.88 3.01 12.14
C ILE A 111 -14.62 4.06 11.06
N GLY A 112 -14.47 5.35 11.43
CA GLY A 112 -14.13 6.41 10.48
C GLY A 112 -12.81 6.14 9.75
N THR A 113 -11.80 5.63 10.44
CA THR A 113 -10.52 5.27 9.81
C THR A 113 -10.68 4.14 8.79
N LYS A 114 -11.44 3.10 9.13
CA LYS A 114 -11.76 2.00 8.20
C LYS A 114 -12.54 2.48 6.99
N LEU A 115 -13.53 3.35 7.20
CA LEU A 115 -14.31 3.96 6.14
C LEU A 115 -13.43 4.76 5.17
N VAL A 116 -12.61 5.67 5.69
CA VAL A 116 -11.73 6.51 4.86
C VAL A 116 -10.72 5.66 4.09
N GLN A 117 -10.12 4.64 4.71
CA GLN A 117 -9.24 3.70 4.02
C GLN A 117 -9.96 2.92 2.90
N ALA A 118 -11.22 2.52 3.15
CA ALA A 118 -12.04 1.85 2.15
C ALA A 118 -12.35 2.77 0.95
N ALA A 119 -12.72 4.02 1.21
CA ALA A 119 -12.98 5.02 0.18
C ALA A 119 -11.72 5.35 -0.64
N ILE A 120 -10.57 5.54 0.02
CA ILE A 120 -9.27 5.73 -0.65
C ILE A 120 -9.00 4.57 -1.60
N THR A 121 -9.09 3.33 -1.11
CA THR A 121 -8.86 2.13 -1.93
C THR A 121 -9.77 2.13 -3.15
N TYR A 122 -11.08 2.37 -2.95
CA TYR A 122 -12.04 2.39 -4.05
C TYR A 122 -11.71 3.47 -5.09
N ILE A 123 -11.46 4.72 -4.66
CA ILE A 123 -11.16 5.84 -5.57
C ILE A 123 -9.88 5.53 -6.36
N MET A 124 -8.79 5.16 -5.69
CA MET A 124 -7.51 4.93 -6.35
C MET A 124 -7.53 3.76 -7.34
N GLU A 125 -8.26 2.69 -7.02
CA GLU A 125 -8.32 1.49 -7.88
C GLU A 125 -9.30 1.61 -9.04
N ASN A 126 -10.36 2.42 -8.91
CA ASN A 126 -11.48 2.39 -9.87
C ASN A 126 -11.66 3.66 -10.69
N THR A 127 -10.93 4.75 -10.40
CA THR A 127 -11.12 6.03 -11.08
C THR A 127 -9.87 6.53 -11.79
N GLY A 128 -8.72 5.89 -11.56
CA GLY A 128 -7.43 6.38 -12.04
C GLY A 128 -6.98 7.69 -11.38
N ALA A 129 -7.53 8.01 -10.20
CA ALA A 129 -7.17 9.21 -9.45
C ALA A 129 -5.66 9.23 -9.11
N GLU A 130 -5.04 10.38 -9.29
CA GLU A 130 -3.64 10.65 -8.90
C GLU A 130 -3.56 11.17 -7.46
N ALA A 131 -4.63 11.83 -7.01
CA ALA A 131 -4.74 12.38 -5.67
C ALA A 131 -6.21 12.40 -5.19
N ILE A 132 -6.39 12.43 -3.88
CA ILE A 132 -7.68 12.74 -3.23
C ILE A 132 -7.45 13.98 -2.37
N ALA A 133 -8.27 15.01 -2.57
CA ALA A 133 -8.19 16.26 -1.82
C ALA A 133 -9.47 16.50 -1.04
N MET A 134 -9.33 17.06 0.15
CA MET A 134 -10.44 17.47 1.03
C MET A 134 -10.08 18.72 1.79
N ASP A 135 -11.07 19.39 2.35
CA ASP A 135 -10.91 20.67 3.05
C ASP A 135 -11.62 20.76 4.40
N PRO A 136 -11.38 19.78 5.33
CA PRO A 136 -12.01 19.82 6.63
C PRO A 136 -11.71 21.12 7.39
N LYS A 137 -12.72 21.61 8.12
CA LYS A 137 -12.59 22.77 9.01
C LYS A 137 -11.44 22.59 10.01
N VAL A 138 -10.64 23.61 10.23
CA VAL A 138 -9.47 23.58 11.14
C VAL A 138 -9.85 23.12 12.55
N ASN A 139 -11.04 23.46 13.02
CA ASN A 139 -11.54 23.11 14.35
C ASN A 139 -12.06 21.66 14.45
N ASN A 140 -12.18 20.92 13.36
CA ASN A 140 -12.58 19.50 13.34
C ASN A 140 -11.36 18.57 13.54
N GLU A 141 -10.66 18.75 14.67
CA GLU A 141 -9.44 17.98 14.97
C GLU A 141 -9.64 16.46 14.92
N ARG A 142 -10.84 15.98 15.29
CA ARG A 142 -11.16 14.55 15.28
C ARG A 142 -11.10 13.97 13.86
N ALA A 143 -11.73 14.65 12.91
CA ALA A 143 -11.71 14.25 11.50
C ALA A 143 -10.30 14.36 10.93
N ILE A 144 -9.60 15.46 11.18
CA ILE A 144 -8.22 15.68 10.72
C ILE A 144 -7.30 14.56 11.21
N LYS A 145 -7.32 14.20 12.50
CA LYS A 145 -6.54 13.08 13.04
C LYS A 145 -6.89 11.74 12.39
N CYS A 146 -8.17 11.55 12.01
CA CYS A 146 -8.59 10.35 11.27
C CYS A 146 -7.97 10.32 9.87
N TYR A 147 -8.01 11.43 9.15
CA TYR A 147 -7.44 11.55 7.81
C TYR A 147 -5.92 11.40 7.81
N GLU A 148 -5.23 12.02 8.76
CA GLU A 148 -3.77 11.87 8.93
C GLU A 148 -3.37 10.40 9.16
N LYS A 149 -4.14 9.64 9.98
CA LYS A 149 -3.94 8.19 10.16
C LYS A 149 -4.15 7.39 8.87
N CYS A 150 -4.96 7.89 7.96
CA CYS A 150 -5.21 7.27 6.65
C CYS A 150 -4.19 7.70 5.57
N GLY A 151 -3.22 8.55 5.92
CA GLY A 151 -2.14 8.99 5.02
C GLY A 151 -2.35 10.35 4.36
N PHE A 152 -3.42 11.06 4.68
CA PHE A 152 -3.58 12.46 4.24
C PHE A 152 -2.55 13.37 4.89
N LYS A 153 -2.08 14.35 4.14
CA LYS A 153 -1.15 15.38 4.60
C LYS A 153 -1.79 16.76 4.50
N LYS A 154 -1.58 17.61 5.50
CA LYS A 154 -1.93 19.03 5.43
C LYS A 154 -1.05 19.72 4.41
N VAL A 155 -1.66 20.44 3.47
CA VAL A 155 -0.97 21.18 2.40
C VAL A 155 -0.95 22.67 2.70
N LYS A 156 -2.12 23.28 2.88
CA LYS A 156 -2.27 24.70 3.18
C LYS A 156 -3.57 24.98 3.93
N ILE A 157 -3.65 26.16 4.55
CA ILE A 157 -4.89 26.67 5.13
C ILE A 157 -5.61 27.51 4.07
N LEU A 158 -6.88 27.21 3.87
CA LEU A 158 -7.84 28.01 3.13
C LEU A 158 -8.53 28.93 4.12
N LYS A 159 -8.27 30.24 4.01
CA LYS A 159 -8.80 31.23 4.93
C LYS A 159 -10.23 31.61 4.57
N GLU A 160 -11.10 31.75 5.61
CA GLU A 160 -12.50 32.18 5.43
C GLU A 160 -13.21 31.42 4.33
N HIS A 161 -13.01 30.08 4.31
CA HIS A 161 -13.32 29.22 3.17
C HIS A 161 -14.74 28.68 3.19
N GLU A 162 -15.21 28.21 4.33
CA GLU A 162 -16.51 27.56 4.48
C GLU A 162 -17.44 28.40 5.36
N LEU A 163 -18.64 28.72 4.86
CA LEU A 163 -19.68 29.35 5.69
C LEU A 163 -20.32 28.29 6.58
N HIS A 164 -20.16 28.41 7.89
CA HIS A 164 -20.73 27.51 8.86
C HIS A 164 -21.35 28.28 10.02
N GLU A 165 -22.65 28.06 10.28
CA GLU A 165 -23.41 28.73 11.33
C GLU A 165 -23.26 30.27 11.31
N GLY A 166 -23.34 30.86 10.11
CA GLY A 166 -23.23 32.30 9.88
C GLY A 166 -21.84 32.90 10.02
N LYS A 167 -20.78 32.09 10.10
CA LYS A 167 -19.39 32.52 10.14
C LYS A 167 -18.57 31.83 9.07
N LEU A 168 -17.62 32.58 8.46
CA LEU A 168 -16.62 31.97 7.61
C LEU A 168 -15.54 31.31 8.46
N GLU A 169 -15.32 30.03 8.22
CA GLU A 169 -14.35 29.21 8.92
C GLU A 169 -13.14 28.88 8.04
N ASP A 170 -11.98 28.77 8.67
CA ASP A 170 -10.77 28.31 8.00
C ASP A 170 -10.81 26.79 7.80
N CYS A 171 -10.36 26.31 6.64
CA CYS A 171 -10.24 24.88 6.35
C CYS A 171 -8.79 24.48 6.09
N TRP A 172 -8.43 23.27 6.46
CA TRP A 172 -7.21 22.65 6.00
C TRP A 172 -7.45 22.00 4.63
N MET A 173 -6.80 22.48 3.59
CA MET A 173 -6.64 21.65 2.40
C MET A 173 -5.70 20.51 2.75
N ILE A 174 -6.23 19.28 2.68
CA ILE A 174 -5.49 18.05 2.94
C ILE A 174 -5.49 17.17 1.69
N GLU A 175 -4.40 16.45 1.48
CA GLU A 175 -4.18 15.67 0.28
C GLU A 175 -3.73 14.25 0.62
N TYR A 176 -4.32 13.27 -0.04
CA TYR A 176 -3.79 11.91 -0.15
C TYR A 176 -3.26 11.70 -1.57
N LYS A 177 -2.00 11.32 -1.68
CA LYS A 177 -1.41 10.79 -2.91
C LYS A 177 -0.94 9.39 -2.65
N GLN A 178 -1.30 8.47 -3.55
CA GLN A 178 -0.71 7.15 -3.47
C GLN A 178 0.79 7.29 -3.68
N ARG A 179 1.55 6.96 -2.64
CA ARG A 179 3.00 7.03 -2.73
C ARG A 179 3.45 6.02 -3.79
N GLU A 180 4.00 6.51 -4.88
CA GLU A 180 4.52 5.64 -5.91
C GLU A 180 5.63 4.75 -5.35
N LEU A 181 5.69 3.51 -5.83
CA LEU A 181 6.77 2.58 -5.45
C LEU A 181 8.17 3.15 -5.70
N ARG A 182 8.30 4.07 -6.66
CA ARG A 182 9.56 4.78 -6.94
C ARG A 182 9.99 5.73 -5.82
N GLU A 183 9.04 6.26 -5.00
CA GLU A 183 9.33 7.18 -3.90
C GLU A 183 9.62 6.47 -2.58
N MET A 184 9.33 5.16 -2.50
CA MET A 184 9.63 4.36 -1.32
C MET A 184 11.11 4.03 -1.28
N LYS A 185 11.72 4.12 -0.10
CA LYS A 185 13.09 3.63 0.08
C LYS A 185 13.12 2.11 -0.11
N LYS A 186 13.98 1.67 -1.01
CA LYS A 186 14.08 0.28 -1.44
C LYS A 186 15.34 -0.37 -0.88
N ALA A 187 15.31 -1.70 -0.76
CA ALA A 187 16.50 -2.53 -0.61
C ALA A 187 16.37 -3.81 -1.47
N LEU A 188 17.48 -4.26 -2.02
CA LEU A 188 17.56 -5.57 -2.66
C LEU A 188 17.97 -6.62 -1.64
N LEU A 189 17.22 -7.71 -1.54
CA LEU A 189 17.58 -8.91 -0.79
C LEU A 189 18.08 -9.98 -1.77
N VAL A 190 19.33 -10.41 -1.62
CA VAL A 190 19.92 -11.53 -2.36
C VAL A 190 20.02 -12.71 -1.40
N ILE A 191 19.14 -13.68 -1.56
CA ILE A 191 18.93 -14.75 -0.58
C ILE A 191 19.70 -16.01 -0.99
N ASP A 192 20.60 -16.48 -0.11
CA ASP A 192 21.27 -17.80 -0.15
C ASP A 192 21.95 -18.16 -1.47
N VAL A 193 22.43 -17.20 -2.24
CA VAL A 193 23.20 -17.45 -3.46
C VAL A 193 24.68 -17.68 -3.07
N GLN A 194 24.93 -18.85 -2.47
CA GLN A 194 26.21 -19.24 -1.87
C GLN A 194 26.93 -20.27 -2.76
N ALA A 195 28.27 -20.29 -2.72
CA ALA A 195 29.09 -21.16 -3.59
C ALA A 195 28.73 -22.65 -3.43
N GLY A 196 28.38 -23.09 -2.20
CA GLY A 196 27.98 -24.47 -1.93
C GLY A 196 26.72 -24.91 -2.65
N MET A 197 25.83 -23.99 -3.03
CA MET A 197 24.64 -24.33 -3.83
C MET A 197 24.99 -24.76 -5.25
N TYR A 198 26.14 -24.36 -5.75
CA TYR A 198 26.61 -24.72 -7.09
C TYR A 198 27.55 -25.95 -7.13
N THR A 199 27.98 -26.41 -5.94
CA THR A 199 28.92 -27.57 -5.81
C THR A 199 28.26 -28.79 -5.21
N ALA A 200 27.02 -28.74 -4.77
CA ALA A 200 26.29 -29.78 -4.05
C ALA A 200 25.86 -30.99 -4.93
N GLY A 201 26.38 -31.13 -6.14
CA GLY A 201 26.13 -32.28 -7.03
C GLY A 201 24.82 -32.23 -7.84
N MET A 202 23.95 -31.31 -7.59
CA MET A 202 22.77 -31.01 -8.40
C MET A 202 22.90 -29.64 -9.09
N PRO A 203 22.68 -29.55 -10.40
CA PRO A 203 22.79 -28.26 -11.08
C PRO A 203 21.64 -27.32 -10.68
N VAL A 204 21.98 -26.10 -10.34
CA VAL A 204 21.00 -25.01 -10.18
C VAL A 204 20.29 -24.79 -11.53
N HIS A 205 18.98 -24.71 -11.53
CA HIS A 205 18.21 -24.46 -12.74
C HIS A 205 18.62 -23.14 -13.38
N ASN A 206 19.04 -23.19 -14.66
CA ASN A 206 19.59 -22.05 -15.41
C ASN A 206 20.68 -21.27 -14.63
N GLY A 207 21.54 -21.98 -13.88
CA GLY A 207 22.45 -21.37 -12.90
C GLY A 207 23.33 -20.25 -13.42
N GLU A 208 23.93 -20.41 -14.63
CA GLU A 208 24.75 -19.37 -15.27
C GLU A 208 23.91 -18.13 -15.62
N LYS A 209 22.75 -18.33 -16.27
CA LYS A 209 21.84 -17.24 -16.62
C LYS A 209 21.28 -16.55 -15.41
N PHE A 210 20.98 -17.30 -14.37
CA PHE A 210 20.53 -16.77 -13.08
C PHE A 210 21.58 -15.84 -12.45
N LEU A 211 22.86 -16.22 -12.47
CA LEU A 211 23.95 -15.38 -11.98
C LEU A 211 24.15 -14.11 -12.82
N GLU A 212 24.03 -14.20 -14.16
CA GLU A 212 24.06 -13.03 -15.05
C GLU A 212 22.95 -12.02 -14.68
N ILE A 213 21.72 -12.51 -14.50
CA ILE A 213 20.56 -11.67 -14.10
C ILE A 213 20.78 -11.03 -12.73
N LEU A 214 21.34 -11.78 -11.78
CA LEU A 214 21.66 -11.22 -10.45
C LEU A 214 22.76 -10.16 -10.53
N GLN A 215 23.78 -10.34 -11.35
CA GLN A 215 24.84 -9.33 -11.56
C GLN A 215 24.25 -8.03 -12.11
N GLU A 216 23.38 -8.13 -13.13
CA GLU A 216 22.69 -6.99 -13.73
C GLU A 216 21.80 -6.30 -12.68
N LEU A 217 20.93 -7.04 -11.98
CA LEU A 217 20.04 -6.52 -10.93
C LEU A 217 20.80 -5.81 -9.81
N ILE A 218 21.88 -6.42 -9.30
CA ILE A 218 22.73 -5.85 -8.25
C ILE A 218 23.41 -4.57 -8.77
N GLY A 219 23.92 -4.59 -10.02
CA GLY A 219 24.51 -3.43 -10.67
C GLY A 219 23.55 -2.27 -10.82
N GLU A 220 22.32 -2.53 -11.26
CA GLU A 220 21.25 -1.52 -11.35
C GLU A 220 20.87 -0.95 -9.97
N CYS A 221 20.71 -1.80 -8.97
CA CYS A 221 20.40 -1.35 -7.62
C CYS A 221 21.49 -0.43 -7.06
N ARG A 222 22.78 -0.82 -7.19
CA ARG A 222 23.91 0.00 -6.75
C ARG A 222 24.00 1.33 -7.50
N SER A 223 23.77 1.32 -8.81
CA SER A 223 23.79 2.55 -9.64
C SER A 223 22.68 3.53 -9.28
N ASN A 224 21.65 3.06 -8.59
CA ASN A 224 20.51 3.86 -8.11
C ASN A 224 20.48 4.03 -6.59
N ASP A 225 21.63 3.87 -5.91
CA ASP A 225 21.77 4.02 -4.46
C ASP A 225 20.81 3.13 -3.62
N ILE A 226 20.37 2.01 -4.20
CA ILE A 226 19.54 1.02 -3.51
C ILE A 226 20.46 0.05 -2.77
N PRO A 227 20.41 -0.01 -1.43
CA PRO A 227 21.26 -0.91 -0.67
C PRO A 227 21.02 -2.38 -1.01
N VAL A 228 22.12 -3.12 -1.14
CA VAL A 228 22.09 -4.57 -1.33
C VAL A 228 22.35 -5.24 0.01
N ILE A 229 21.47 -6.17 0.37
CA ILE A 229 21.53 -6.96 1.58
C ILE A 229 21.61 -8.44 1.16
N TYR A 230 22.74 -9.06 1.48
CA TYR A 230 22.91 -10.49 1.27
C TYR A 230 22.41 -11.25 2.48
N VAL A 231 21.62 -12.26 2.23
CA VAL A 231 21.19 -13.21 3.27
C VAL A 231 21.96 -14.49 3.06
N GLN A 232 22.65 -14.95 4.10
CA GLN A 232 23.44 -16.18 4.06
C GLN A 232 22.89 -17.22 5.03
N HIS A 233 22.66 -18.42 4.52
CA HIS A 233 22.27 -19.55 5.33
C HIS A 233 23.50 -20.19 6.00
N ASN A 234 23.39 -20.40 7.30
CA ASN A 234 24.38 -21.14 8.10
C ASN A 234 23.91 -22.59 8.20
N GLY A 235 24.42 -23.46 7.36
CA GLY A 235 24.17 -24.89 7.44
C GLY A 235 24.83 -25.55 8.66
N PRO A 236 24.33 -26.71 9.10
CA PRO A 236 24.98 -27.50 10.15
C PRO A 236 26.34 -28.06 9.68
N LYS A 237 27.04 -28.69 10.59
CA LYS A 237 28.32 -29.35 10.29
C LYS A 237 28.16 -30.35 9.11
N ASP A 238 29.16 -30.39 8.22
CA ASP A 238 29.22 -31.21 7.02
C ASP A 238 28.16 -30.84 5.93
N HIS A 239 27.42 -29.75 6.13
CA HIS A 239 26.50 -29.23 5.12
C HIS A 239 27.26 -28.41 4.07
N PRO A 240 26.87 -28.41 2.77
CA PRO A 240 27.51 -27.57 1.74
C PRO A 240 27.61 -26.07 2.10
N LEU A 241 26.73 -25.58 2.97
CA LEU A 241 26.70 -24.20 3.47
C LEU A 241 27.15 -24.12 4.94
N GLU A 242 28.01 -25.03 5.40
CA GLU A 242 28.57 -24.95 6.77
C GLU A 242 29.34 -23.65 6.93
N LYS A 243 29.00 -22.90 7.99
CA LYS A 243 29.59 -21.58 8.27
C LYS A 243 31.12 -21.63 8.37
N GLY A 244 31.77 -20.70 7.63
CA GLY A 244 33.21 -20.59 7.60
C GLY A 244 33.92 -21.41 6.53
N THR A 245 33.18 -22.26 5.78
CA THR A 245 33.73 -23.01 4.61
C THR A 245 33.68 -22.18 3.33
N GLU A 246 34.35 -22.63 2.29
CA GLU A 246 34.28 -22.00 0.95
C GLU A 246 32.84 -22.04 0.41
N GLY A 247 32.11 -23.13 0.64
CA GLY A 247 30.71 -23.29 0.22
C GLY A 247 29.76 -22.31 0.88
N TRP A 248 30.09 -21.85 2.11
CA TRP A 248 29.28 -20.86 2.82
C TRP A 248 29.36 -19.46 2.21
N LYS A 249 30.46 -19.11 1.56
CA LYS A 249 30.65 -17.78 0.97
C LYS A 249 29.59 -17.48 -0.08
N VAL A 250 29.20 -16.21 -0.20
CA VAL A 250 28.42 -15.74 -1.34
C VAL A 250 29.19 -16.09 -2.63
N HIS A 251 28.45 -16.51 -3.67
CA HIS A 251 29.06 -16.90 -4.94
C HIS A 251 29.90 -15.75 -5.51
N GLU A 252 31.12 -16.08 -6.02
CA GLU A 252 32.11 -15.08 -6.43
C GLU A 252 31.61 -14.10 -7.50
N ALA A 253 30.76 -14.58 -8.42
CA ALA A 253 30.16 -13.76 -9.49
C ALA A 253 29.34 -12.57 -8.96
N ILE A 254 28.84 -12.63 -7.72
CA ILE A 254 28.00 -11.60 -7.09
C ILE A 254 28.54 -11.22 -5.71
N ALA A 255 29.83 -11.32 -5.49
CA ALA A 255 30.45 -11.08 -4.20
C ALA A 255 30.05 -9.72 -3.59
N PRO A 256 29.79 -9.67 -2.27
CA PRO A 256 29.47 -8.43 -1.57
C PRO A 256 30.60 -7.39 -1.72
N GLN A 257 30.21 -6.13 -1.84
CA GLN A 257 31.12 -4.99 -1.91
C GLN A 257 31.14 -4.22 -0.58
N LYS A 258 32.10 -3.31 -0.44
CA LYS A 258 32.17 -2.41 0.72
C LYS A 258 30.90 -1.58 0.81
N GLY A 259 30.17 -1.72 1.91
CA GLY A 259 28.91 -1.03 2.15
C GLY A 259 27.66 -1.93 2.10
N ASP A 260 27.78 -3.09 1.44
CA ASP A 260 26.72 -4.09 1.46
C ASP A 260 26.57 -4.68 2.89
N ARG A 261 25.36 -5.11 3.22
CA ARG A 261 25.08 -5.77 4.50
C ARG A 261 24.92 -7.28 4.29
N ILE A 262 25.39 -8.03 5.26
CA ILE A 262 25.19 -9.47 5.33
C ILE A 262 24.36 -9.77 6.56
N VAL A 263 23.29 -10.54 6.35
CA VAL A 263 22.40 -11.06 7.38
C VAL A 263 22.52 -12.58 7.38
N GLU A 264 22.86 -13.15 8.50
CA GLU A 264 22.98 -14.60 8.64
C GLU A 264 21.70 -15.22 9.19
N LYS A 265 21.31 -16.37 8.69
CA LYS A 265 20.13 -17.12 9.16
C LYS A 265 20.39 -18.60 9.25
N THR A 266 19.53 -19.30 9.98
CA THR A 266 19.57 -20.78 10.15
C THR A 266 18.24 -21.44 9.75
N THR A 267 17.28 -20.66 9.28
CA THR A 267 15.95 -21.13 8.87
C THR A 267 15.60 -20.58 7.48
N PRO A 268 14.59 -21.11 6.77
CA PRO A 268 14.15 -20.55 5.50
C PRO A 268 13.70 -19.09 5.59
N ASP A 269 13.06 -18.67 6.67
CA ASP A 269 12.60 -17.30 6.91
C ASP A 269 13.79 -16.38 7.21
N SER A 270 14.04 -15.39 6.35
CA SER A 270 15.14 -14.42 6.53
C SER A 270 14.92 -13.43 7.67
N PHE A 271 13.70 -13.31 8.19
CA PHE A 271 13.39 -12.47 9.34
C PHE A 271 13.42 -13.23 10.67
N HIS A 272 13.31 -14.59 10.63
CA HIS A 272 13.20 -15.38 11.85
C HIS A 272 14.52 -15.50 12.59
N LYS A 273 14.57 -14.93 13.80
CA LYS A 273 15.78 -14.89 14.67
C LYS A 273 17.01 -14.31 13.97
N THR A 274 16.82 -13.28 13.15
CA THR A 274 17.86 -12.49 12.49
C THR A 274 17.69 -11.02 12.81
N ASN A 275 18.64 -10.20 12.41
CA ASN A 275 18.56 -8.74 12.51
C ASN A 275 18.08 -8.08 11.20
N LEU A 276 17.48 -8.82 10.27
CA LEU A 276 17.07 -8.27 8.97
C LEU A 276 16.09 -7.11 9.13
N ASN A 277 15.07 -7.28 9.99
CA ASN A 277 14.07 -6.23 10.19
C ASN A 277 14.68 -4.95 10.76
N GLU A 278 15.59 -5.07 11.71
CA GLU A 278 16.34 -3.94 12.29
C GLU A 278 17.17 -3.21 11.22
N VAL A 279 17.91 -3.96 10.40
CA VAL A 279 18.69 -3.40 9.28
C VAL A 279 17.82 -2.65 8.28
N LEU A 280 16.63 -3.17 7.96
CA LEU A 280 15.69 -2.51 7.06
C LEU A 280 15.11 -1.23 7.69
N GLN A 281 14.71 -1.30 8.98
CA GLN A 281 14.15 -0.16 9.71
C GLN A 281 15.18 0.96 9.94
N GLU A 282 16.43 0.65 10.30
CA GLU A 282 17.52 1.62 10.45
C GLU A 282 17.72 2.45 9.18
N LYS A 283 17.54 1.85 8.03
CA LYS A 283 17.64 2.52 6.72
C LYS A 283 16.33 3.17 6.27
N GLY A 284 15.24 2.99 7.01
CA GLY A 284 13.89 3.46 6.63
C GLY A 284 13.36 2.78 5.37
N ILE A 285 13.71 1.52 5.15
CA ILE A 285 13.26 0.76 3.97
C ILE A 285 11.76 0.46 4.12
N GLU A 286 11.02 0.67 3.06
CA GLU A 286 9.58 0.44 2.98
C GLU A 286 9.22 -0.57 1.88
N HIS A 287 10.17 -0.82 0.96
CA HIS A 287 9.99 -1.70 -0.18
C HIS A 287 11.19 -2.63 -0.35
N VAL A 288 10.97 -3.92 -0.34
CA VAL A 288 12.01 -4.91 -0.58
C VAL A 288 11.88 -5.54 -1.97
N ILE A 289 12.99 -5.59 -2.69
CA ILE A 289 13.13 -6.32 -3.95
C ILE A 289 13.76 -7.66 -3.57
N ILE A 290 13.14 -8.77 -3.93
CA ILE A 290 13.57 -10.11 -3.52
C ILE A 290 14.11 -10.89 -4.72
N SER A 291 15.25 -11.53 -4.51
CA SER A 291 15.93 -12.43 -5.44
C SER A 291 16.65 -13.54 -4.66
N GLY A 292 17.12 -14.58 -5.37
CA GLY A 292 17.94 -15.61 -4.74
C GLY A 292 17.40 -17.02 -4.84
N MET A 293 17.68 -17.86 -3.86
CA MET A 293 17.30 -19.28 -3.86
C MET A 293 17.07 -19.84 -2.45
N GLN A 294 16.40 -20.98 -2.28
CA GLN A 294 15.63 -21.70 -3.30
C GLN A 294 14.22 -21.11 -3.38
N THR A 295 13.64 -21.13 -4.55
CA THR A 295 12.32 -20.57 -4.85
C THR A 295 11.25 -20.97 -3.85
N GLU A 296 11.07 -22.29 -3.63
CA GLU A 296 10.03 -22.89 -2.80
C GLU A 296 10.33 -22.89 -1.30
N TYR A 297 11.54 -22.49 -0.90
CA TYR A 297 11.96 -22.45 0.51
C TYR A 297 12.24 -21.02 0.96
N CYS A 298 13.46 -20.57 0.82
CA CYS A 298 13.92 -19.31 1.41
C CYS A 298 13.32 -18.09 0.73
N VAL A 299 13.13 -18.14 -0.59
CA VAL A 299 12.50 -17.05 -1.35
C VAL A 299 11.01 -16.98 -1.02
N ASP A 300 10.29 -18.12 -1.05
CA ASP A 300 8.85 -18.16 -0.74
C ASP A 300 8.58 -17.68 0.68
N THR A 301 9.26 -18.27 1.66
CA THR A 301 9.06 -17.94 3.06
C THR A 301 9.36 -16.47 3.36
N THR A 302 10.49 -15.94 2.81
CA THR A 302 10.87 -14.54 3.02
C THR A 302 9.91 -13.57 2.34
N THR A 303 9.41 -13.90 1.14
CA THR A 303 8.44 -13.07 0.42
C THR A 303 7.14 -12.90 1.22
N ARG A 304 6.57 -14.00 1.70
CA ARG A 304 5.36 -13.98 2.52
C ARG A 304 5.58 -13.26 3.85
N ARG A 305 6.75 -13.48 4.46
CA ARG A 305 7.07 -12.81 5.71
C ARG A 305 7.24 -11.31 5.52
N ALA A 306 7.97 -10.85 4.52
CA ALA A 306 8.11 -9.44 4.20
C ALA A 306 6.76 -8.75 4.00
N PHE A 307 5.84 -9.39 3.25
CA PHE A 307 4.47 -8.91 3.08
C PHE A 307 3.73 -8.80 4.43
N SER A 308 3.85 -9.81 5.29
CA SER A 308 3.20 -9.82 6.62
C SER A 308 3.77 -8.78 7.59
N GLU A 309 5.06 -8.43 7.44
CA GLU A 309 5.70 -7.33 8.19
C GLU A 309 5.32 -5.93 7.68
N GLY A 310 4.53 -5.86 6.58
CA GLY A 310 4.01 -4.60 6.03
C GLY A 310 4.91 -3.94 5.00
N TYR A 311 5.99 -4.60 4.56
CA TYR A 311 6.79 -4.11 3.44
C TYR A 311 6.02 -4.23 2.12
N LYS A 312 6.20 -3.26 1.22
CA LYS A 312 5.93 -3.51 -0.19
C LYS A 312 6.96 -4.49 -0.71
N VAL A 313 6.52 -5.46 -1.52
CA VAL A 313 7.41 -6.51 -2.02
C VAL A 313 7.37 -6.53 -3.54
N THR A 314 8.55 -6.55 -4.16
CA THR A 314 8.72 -6.92 -5.57
C THR A 314 9.56 -8.18 -5.62
N LEU A 315 9.06 -9.22 -6.29
CA LEU A 315 9.85 -10.39 -6.63
C LEU A 315 10.32 -10.27 -8.09
N VAL A 316 11.62 -10.46 -8.33
CA VAL A 316 12.15 -10.47 -9.69
C VAL A 316 12.02 -11.88 -10.24
N SER A 317 11.05 -12.07 -11.15
CA SER A 317 10.54 -13.38 -11.59
C SER A 317 11.55 -14.27 -12.30
N ASP A 318 12.63 -13.70 -12.80
CA ASP A 318 13.75 -14.37 -13.47
C ASP A 318 15.06 -14.31 -12.65
N ALA A 319 15.02 -13.67 -11.47
CA ALA A 319 16.14 -13.59 -10.53
C ALA A 319 15.97 -14.48 -9.29
N HIS A 320 15.24 -15.57 -9.40
CA HIS A 320 15.23 -16.64 -8.40
C HIS A 320 15.28 -18.00 -9.06
N SER A 321 15.83 -18.99 -8.36
CA SER A 321 16.05 -20.33 -8.91
C SER A 321 15.97 -21.41 -7.81
N THR A 322 16.02 -22.67 -8.25
CA THR A 322 15.98 -23.86 -7.39
C THR A 322 16.60 -25.08 -8.11
N PHE A 323 16.43 -26.24 -7.56
CA PHE A 323 16.85 -27.53 -8.09
C PHE A 323 15.64 -28.37 -8.55
N HIS A 324 15.89 -29.36 -9.38
CA HIS A 324 14.89 -30.41 -9.61
C HIS A 324 14.66 -31.20 -8.33
N THR A 325 13.43 -31.62 -8.14
CA THR A 325 13.05 -32.55 -7.07
C THR A 325 12.56 -33.86 -7.68
N ASP A 326 12.35 -34.87 -6.86
CA ASP A 326 11.77 -36.15 -7.31
C ASP A 326 10.30 -35.99 -7.77
N VAL A 327 9.66 -34.87 -7.44
CA VAL A 327 8.24 -34.60 -7.73
C VAL A 327 8.06 -33.62 -8.88
N LEU A 328 8.84 -32.54 -8.91
CA LEU A 328 8.69 -31.45 -9.86
C LEU A 328 10.03 -31.02 -10.48
N ARG A 329 9.97 -30.62 -11.74
CA ARG A 329 11.09 -29.94 -12.39
C ARG A 329 11.25 -28.53 -11.85
N ALA A 330 12.48 -28.07 -11.72
CA ALA A 330 12.79 -26.73 -11.21
C ALA A 330 12.08 -25.60 -12.00
N GLU A 331 11.96 -25.75 -13.32
CA GLU A 331 11.25 -24.80 -14.17
C GLU A 331 9.77 -24.69 -13.81
N ASP A 332 9.13 -25.81 -13.44
CA ASP A 332 7.72 -25.84 -13.04
C ASP A 332 7.53 -25.24 -11.66
N ILE A 333 8.49 -25.48 -10.74
CA ILE A 333 8.51 -24.88 -9.40
C ILE A 333 8.61 -23.35 -9.54
N VAL A 334 9.54 -22.83 -10.34
CA VAL A 334 9.71 -21.38 -10.57
C VAL A 334 8.46 -20.78 -11.19
N LYS A 335 7.91 -21.38 -12.25
CA LYS A 335 6.69 -20.91 -12.90
C LYS A 335 5.49 -20.89 -11.96
N HIS A 336 5.30 -21.95 -11.18
CA HIS A 336 4.23 -22.06 -10.22
C HIS A 336 4.31 -20.98 -9.15
N HIS A 337 5.49 -20.78 -8.57
CA HIS A 337 5.70 -19.78 -7.53
C HIS A 337 5.56 -18.36 -8.05
N ASN A 338 5.96 -18.06 -9.28
CA ASN A 338 5.69 -16.76 -9.90
C ASN A 338 4.20 -16.40 -9.93
N VAL A 339 3.32 -17.39 -10.13
CA VAL A 339 1.86 -17.18 -10.04
C VAL A 339 1.43 -16.99 -8.59
N VAL A 340 1.89 -17.83 -7.68
CA VAL A 340 1.54 -17.79 -6.25
C VAL A 340 1.98 -16.48 -5.60
N PHE A 341 3.17 -16.02 -5.93
CA PHE A 341 3.72 -14.77 -5.40
C PHE A 341 2.89 -13.52 -5.76
N GLY A 342 2.09 -13.56 -6.83
CA GLY A 342 1.18 -12.48 -7.18
C GLY A 342 0.18 -12.09 -6.07
N ALA A 343 -0.03 -12.96 -5.08
CA ALA A 343 -0.84 -12.66 -3.90
C ALA A 343 -0.09 -11.83 -2.83
N PHE A 344 1.24 -11.75 -2.89
CA PHE A 344 2.10 -11.17 -1.84
C PHE A 344 3.05 -10.10 -2.37
N ALA A 345 3.32 -10.10 -3.66
CA ALA A 345 4.34 -9.28 -4.28
C ALA A 345 3.94 -8.81 -5.68
N ASN A 346 4.54 -7.70 -6.11
CA ASN A 346 4.57 -7.36 -7.52
C ASN A 346 5.61 -8.24 -8.21
N VAL A 347 5.19 -9.16 -9.07
CA VAL A 347 6.07 -10.13 -9.76
C VAL A 347 6.41 -9.59 -11.15
N VAL A 348 7.68 -9.26 -11.39
CA VAL A 348 8.14 -8.64 -12.64
C VAL A 348 9.47 -9.24 -13.07
N ALA A 349 9.72 -9.35 -14.38
CA ALA A 349 11.03 -9.71 -14.89
C ALA A 349 12.00 -8.53 -14.76
N LEU A 350 13.32 -8.79 -14.71
CA LEU A 350 14.33 -7.74 -14.58
C LEU A 350 14.17 -6.66 -15.64
N LYS A 351 13.96 -7.01 -16.90
CA LYS A 351 13.76 -6.07 -18.02
C LYS A 351 12.60 -5.09 -17.85
N ASP A 352 11.60 -5.45 -17.03
CA ASP A 352 10.39 -4.65 -16.75
C ASP A 352 10.47 -3.96 -15.38
N LEU A 353 11.51 -4.26 -14.61
CA LEU A 353 11.74 -3.67 -13.28
C LEU A 353 12.25 -2.25 -13.42
N LYS A 354 11.49 -1.28 -12.88
CA LYS A 354 11.92 0.12 -12.81
C LYS A 354 12.74 0.33 -11.54
N VAL A 355 14.05 0.14 -11.65
CA VAL A 355 15.01 0.43 -10.58
C VAL A 355 15.32 1.93 -10.61
N THR A 356 14.63 2.73 -9.81
CA THR A 356 14.91 4.16 -9.66
C THR A 356 15.19 4.48 -8.21
N ALA A 357 16.18 5.35 -7.98
CA ALA A 357 16.44 5.90 -6.64
C ALA A 357 15.20 6.60 -6.09
N SER A 358 14.98 6.50 -4.79
CA SER A 358 14.03 7.36 -4.09
C SER A 358 14.59 8.78 -4.07
N LYS A 359 13.86 9.76 -4.58
CA LYS A 359 14.23 11.18 -4.50
C LYS A 359 14.10 11.71 -3.09
#